data_4bbeef5b7cc1e90086a938c3d9ce9c4e
#
_entry.id   4bbeef5b7cc1e90086a938c3d9ce9c4e
#
_cell.length_a   1.000
_cell.length_b   1.000
_cell.length_c   1.000
_cell.angle_alpha   90.00
_cell.angle_beta   90.00
_cell.angle_gamma   90.00
#
_symmetry.space_group_name_H-M   'P 1'
#
loop_
_entity.id
_entity.type
_entity.pdbx_description
1 polymer ?
#
loop_
_entity_poly.entity_id
_entity_poly.type
_entity_poly.pdbx_seq_one_letter_code
_entity_poly.pdbx_strand_id
1 'polypeptide(L)'
;MISVDSSVVVDLLGNDERADAAEDALRRALALGPVVVCDIVVSEVGAGLGYGSNFVDTLEEAGIRYSPTELRSAIRAGEMQRRYKQRLTTDGRNPSARRSVPDFLIGAHALLQCNGLITRDEGFFRDYFKGLRVVVPRTAH
;
A
#
# COMPACT_ATOMS: atom_id res chain seq x y z
N MET A 1 12.93 4.04 -4.59
CA MET A 1 11.59 4.57 -4.31
C MET A 1 10.73 3.47 -3.70
N ILE A 2 10.02 3.76 -2.64
CA ILE A 2 9.14 2.79 -1.97
C ILE A 2 7.76 3.41 -1.79
N SER A 3 6.71 2.61 -1.97
CA SER A 3 5.32 3.05 -1.81
C SER A 3 4.80 2.69 -0.41
N VAL A 4 3.81 3.43 0.07
CA VAL A 4 3.18 3.18 1.37
C VAL A 4 1.74 2.76 1.16
N ASP A 5 1.34 1.64 1.78
CA ASP A 5 -0.03 1.13 1.72
C ASP A 5 -0.96 1.96 2.61
N SER A 6 -2.25 1.93 2.28
CA SER A 6 -3.29 2.69 3.02
C SER A 6 -3.29 2.41 4.51
N SER A 7 -3.12 1.16 4.91
CA SER A 7 -3.10 0.78 6.33
C SER A 7 -2.00 1.50 7.10
N VAL A 8 -0.84 1.66 6.49
CA VAL A 8 0.31 2.33 7.12
C VAL A 8 0.12 3.84 7.12
N VAL A 9 -0.48 4.41 6.06
CA VAL A 9 -0.80 5.85 6.04
C VAL A 9 -1.77 6.18 7.17
N VAL A 10 -2.80 5.36 7.37
CA VAL A 10 -3.74 5.54 8.48
C VAL A 10 -3.02 5.48 9.83
N ASP A 11 -2.09 4.54 9.99
CA ASP A 11 -1.29 4.43 11.21
C ASP A 11 -0.43 5.69 11.45
N LEU A 12 0.18 6.23 10.39
CA LEU A 12 0.99 7.45 10.48
C LEU A 12 0.18 8.66 10.95
N LEU A 13 -1.11 8.70 10.60
CA LEU A 13 -2.01 9.79 10.98
C LEU A 13 -2.64 9.57 12.36
N GLY A 14 -2.42 8.42 12.97
CA GLY A 14 -2.88 8.10 14.31
C GLY A 14 -1.90 8.49 15.40
N ASN A 15 -2.17 8.04 16.64
CA ASN A 15 -1.36 8.39 17.81
C ASN A 15 -1.11 7.20 18.76
N ASP A 16 -1.21 5.97 18.28
CA ASP A 16 -0.97 4.77 19.07
C ASP A 16 0.38 4.09 18.72
N GLU A 17 0.58 2.86 19.21
CA GLU A 17 1.79 2.07 18.95
C GLU A 17 2.05 1.85 17.45
N ARG A 18 0.98 1.74 16.66
CA ARG A 18 1.10 1.55 15.22
C ARG A 18 1.65 2.80 14.55
N ALA A 19 1.32 3.99 15.07
CA ALA A 19 1.86 5.25 14.58
C ALA A 19 3.38 5.26 14.76
N ASP A 20 3.87 4.86 15.93
CA ASP A 20 5.31 4.80 16.20
C ASP A 20 6.04 3.83 15.29
N ALA A 21 5.47 2.65 15.08
CA ALA A 21 6.04 1.64 14.17
C ALA A 21 6.06 2.15 12.72
N ALA A 22 4.97 2.80 12.29
CA ALA A 22 4.86 3.36 10.94
C ALA A 22 5.87 4.51 10.73
N GLU A 23 6.01 5.39 11.72
CA GLU A 23 7.00 6.48 11.67
C GLU A 23 8.43 5.95 11.57
N ASP A 24 8.76 4.91 12.33
CA ASP A 24 10.07 4.29 12.28
C ASP A 24 10.34 3.69 10.91
N ALA A 25 9.39 2.95 10.35
CA ALA A 25 9.51 2.38 9.02
C ALA A 25 9.67 3.47 7.95
N LEU A 26 8.91 4.56 8.06
CA LEU A 26 9.00 5.69 7.15
C LEU A 26 10.38 6.36 7.23
N ARG A 27 10.87 6.59 8.44
CA ARG A 27 12.18 7.24 8.65
C ARG A 27 13.29 6.40 8.01
N ARG A 28 13.25 5.09 8.20
CA ARG A 28 14.23 4.18 7.59
C ARG A 28 14.15 4.20 6.07
N ALA A 29 12.94 4.20 5.52
CA ALA A 29 12.73 4.24 4.07
C ALA A 29 13.23 5.56 3.47
N LEU A 30 12.94 6.69 4.11
CA LEU A 30 13.41 8.00 3.66
C LEU A 30 14.93 8.11 3.64
N ALA A 31 15.62 7.42 4.53
CA ALA A 31 17.07 7.38 4.55
C ALA A 31 17.65 6.64 3.33
N LEU A 32 16.88 5.75 2.70
CA LEU A 32 17.29 4.97 1.55
C LEU A 32 16.88 5.57 0.21
N GLY A 33 15.87 6.43 0.19
CA GLY A 33 15.39 7.04 -1.05
C GLY A 33 14.01 7.64 -0.93
N PRO A 34 13.40 8.03 -2.07
CA PRO A 34 12.06 8.62 -2.08
C PRO A 34 11.00 7.65 -1.57
N VAL A 35 10.02 8.20 -0.83
CA VAL A 35 8.85 7.47 -0.36
C VAL A 35 7.62 8.13 -0.99
N VAL A 36 6.72 7.32 -1.52
CA VAL A 36 5.56 7.81 -2.28
C VAL A 36 4.26 7.12 -1.84
N VAL A 37 3.14 7.76 -2.20
CA VAL A 37 1.81 7.14 -2.16
C VAL A 37 1.19 7.26 -3.54
N CYS A 38 0.43 6.25 -3.96
CA CYS A 38 -0.29 6.31 -5.22
C CYS A 38 -1.68 6.93 -5.04
N ASP A 39 -2.31 7.24 -6.15
CA ASP A 39 -3.66 7.80 -6.20
C ASP A 39 -4.70 6.94 -5.50
N ILE A 40 -4.58 5.62 -5.58
CA ILE A 40 -5.52 4.70 -4.94
C ILE A 40 -5.45 4.84 -3.41
N VAL A 41 -4.24 4.93 -2.85
CA VAL A 41 -4.04 5.14 -1.41
C VAL A 41 -4.63 6.48 -0.98
N VAL A 42 -4.39 7.53 -1.75
CA VAL A 42 -4.96 8.86 -1.48
C VAL A 42 -6.48 8.77 -1.44
N SER A 43 -7.07 8.07 -2.39
CA SER A 43 -8.53 7.90 -2.49
C SER A 43 -9.11 7.14 -1.30
N GLU A 44 -8.49 6.02 -0.93
CA GLU A 44 -8.95 5.20 0.19
C GLU A 44 -8.85 5.93 1.52
N VAL A 45 -7.72 6.57 1.77
CA VAL A 45 -7.50 7.29 3.03
C VAL A 45 -8.42 8.50 3.12
N GLY A 46 -8.59 9.23 2.01
CA GLY A 46 -9.50 10.37 1.94
C GLY A 46 -10.94 9.97 2.21
N ALA A 47 -11.39 8.85 1.66
CA ALA A 47 -12.73 8.33 1.90
C ALA A 47 -12.96 7.98 3.37
N GLY A 48 -11.95 7.41 4.02
CA GLY A 48 -12.03 7.04 5.43
C GLY A 48 -11.99 8.22 6.39
N LEU A 49 -11.14 9.21 6.11
CA LEU A 49 -10.95 10.37 6.99
C LEU A 49 -11.86 11.56 6.67
N GLY A 50 -12.32 11.66 5.43
CA GLY A 50 -13.20 12.74 5.01
C GLY A 50 -12.57 14.13 4.95
N TYR A 51 -11.26 14.24 4.95
CA TYR A 51 -10.54 15.52 5.05
C TYR A 51 -9.86 15.99 3.77
N GLY A 52 -10.28 15.51 2.63
CA GLY A 52 -9.81 16.04 1.35
C GLY A 52 -8.29 16.22 1.28
N SER A 53 -7.85 17.44 0.97
CA SER A 53 -6.42 17.73 0.75
C SER A 53 -5.59 17.86 2.04
N ASN A 54 -6.21 17.96 3.21
CA ASN A 54 -5.46 18.22 4.45
C ASN A 54 -4.46 17.13 4.79
N PHE A 55 -4.83 15.85 4.64
CA PHE A 55 -3.90 14.78 4.94
C PHE A 55 -2.78 14.66 3.91
N VAL A 56 -3.04 15.08 2.66
CA VAL A 56 -1.99 15.10 1.62
C VAL A 56 -0.90 16.09 2.00
N ASP A 57 -1.29 17.27 2.49
CA ASP A 57 -0.32 18.26 2.99
C ASP A 57 0.50 17.68 4.15
N THR A 58 -0.15 16.96 5.06
CA THR A 58 0.53 16.29 6.17
C THR A 58 1.54 15.26 5.67
N LEU A 59 1.17 14.47 4.66
CA LEU A 59 2.08 13.50 4.06
C LEU A 59 3.29 14.17 3.40
N GLU A 60 3.06 15.27 2.68
CA GLU A 60 4.15 16.03 2.05
C GLU A 60 5.11 16.59 3.11
N GLU A 61 4.60 17.12 4.19
CA GLU A 61 5.42 17.59 5.32
C GLU A 61 6.24 16.46 5.93
N ALA A 62 5.72 15.24 5.93
CA ALA A 62 6.43 14.05 6.41
C ALA A 62 7.46 13.52 5.40
N GLY A 63 7.53 14.10 4.19
CA GLY A 63 8.46 13.68 3.16
C GLY A 63 7.89 12.66 2.16
N ILE A 64 6.59 12.37 2.22
CA ILE A 64 5.94 11.40 1.32
C ILE A 64 5.41 12.14 0.10
N ARG A 65 5.84 11.70 -1.08
CA ARG A 65 5.45 12.31 -2.37
C ARG A 65 4.32 11.56 -3.01
N TYR A 66 3.64 12.18 -3.95
CA TYR A 66 2.58 11.58 -4.73
C TYR A 66 3.13 10.96 -6.02
N SER A 67 2.70 9.72 -6.33
CA SER A 67 3.06 9.02 -7.56
C SER A 67 1.83 8.31 -8.10
N PRO A 68 1.18 8.84 -9.15
CA PRO A 68 -0.04 8.24 -9.69
C PRO A 68 0.21 6.91 -10.40
N THR A 69 -0.81 6.07 -10.43
CA THR A 69 -0.78 4.76 -11.10
C THR A 69 -0.66 4.96 -12.62
N GLU A 70 0.37 4.34 -13.21
CA GLU A 70 0.55 4.31 -14.66
C GLU A 70 -0.30 3.20 -15.29
N LEU A 71 -0.54 3.31 -16.60
CA LEU A 71 -1.33 2.33 -17.35
C LEU A 71 -0.78 0.91 -17.19
N ARG A 72 0.53 0.72 -17.27
CA ARG A 72 1.15 -0.61 -17.11
C ARG A 72 0.85 -1.25 -15.76
N SER A 73 0.76 -0.44 -14.72
CA SER A 73 0.42 -0.92 -13.37
C SER A 73 -1.06 -1.28 -13.28
N ALA A 74 -1.94 -0.49 -13.89
CA ALA A 74 -3.36 -0.81 -13.94
C ALA A 74 -3.63 -2.12 -14.68
N ILE A 75 -2.93 -2.35 -15.79
CA ILE A 75 -3.03 -3.60 -16.55
C ILE A 75 -2.60 -4.79 -15.69
N ARG A 76 -1.45 -4.68 -15.03
CA ARG A 76 -0.95 -5.76 -14.15
C ARG A 76 -1.92 -6.03 -13.00
N ALA A 77 -2.49 -4.98 -12.41
CA ALA A 77 -3.48 -5.14 -11.35
C ALA A 77 -4.67 -5.97 -11.80
N GLY A 78 -5.18 -5.70 -13.00
CA GLY A 78 -6.28 -6.48 -13.59
C GLY A 78 -5.93 -7.95 -13.79
N GLU A 79 -4.72 -8.22 -14.28
CA GLU A 79 -4.23 -9.59 -14.49
C GLU A 79 -4.14 -10.37 -13.17
N MET A 80 -3.61 -9.71 -12.11
CA MET A 80 -3.48 -10.35 -10.80
C MET A 80 -4.86 -10.58 -10.17
N GLN A 81 -5.77 -9.64 -10.32
CA GLN A 81 -7.14 -9.80 -9.82
C GLN A 81 -7.85 -10.97 -10.50
N ARG A 82 -7.65 -11.13 -11.81
CA ARG A 82 -8.19 -12.26 -12.55
C ARG A 82 -7.67 -13.58 -12.01
N ARG A 83 -6.37 -13.70 -11.77
CA ARG A 83 -5.75 -14.89 -11.17
C ARG A 83 -6.32 -15.20 -9.80
N TYR A 84 -6.51 -14.17 -8.99
CA TYR A 84 -7.09 -14.30 -7.66
C TYR A 84 -8.51 -14.87 -7.72
N LYS A 85 -9.35 -14.34 -8.60
CA LYS A 85 -10.72 -14.83 -8.81
C LYS A 85 -10.73 -16.29 -9.27
N GLN A 86 -9.83 -16.65 -10.16
CA GLN A 86 -9.71 -18.03 -10.66
C GLN A 86 -9.30 -18.99 -9.53
N ARG A 87 -8.37 -18.59 -8.68
CA ARG A 87 -7.96 -19.39 -7.52
C ARG A 87 -9.11 -19.58 -6.53
N LEU A 88 -9.87 -18.53 -6.25
CA LEU A 88 -11.05 -18.64 -5.37
C LEU A 88 -12.07 -19.64 -5.90
N THR A 89 -12.35 -19.61 -7.19
CA THR A 89 -13.29 -20.54 -7.83
C THR A 89 -12.78 -21.97 -7.75
N THR A 90 -11.51 -22.20 -8.07
CA THR A 90 -10.88 -23.52 -8.05
C THR A 90 -10.84 -24.12 -6.65
N ASP A 91 -10.46 -23.30 -5.66
CA ASP A 91 -10.30 -23.77 -4.28
C ASP A 91 -11.62 -23.82 -3.50
N GLY A 92 -12.72 -23.35 -4.07
CA GLY A 92 -14.01 -23.30 -3.41
C GLY A 92 -14.05 -22.36 -2.21
N ARG A 93 -13.19 -21.36 -2.16
CA ARG A 93 -13.11 -20.45 -1.03
C ARG A 93 -14.28 -19.51 -0.94
N ASN A 94 -14.61 -19.13 0.29
CA ASN A 94 -15.71 -18.21 0.59
C ASN A 94 -15.44 -16.81 0.00
N PRO A 95 -16.36 -16.27 -0.81
CA PRO A 95 -16.23 -14.91 -1.37
C PRO A 95 -16.11 -13.80 -0.32
N SER A 96 -16.51 -14.02 0.93
CA SER A 96 -16.42 -13.00 1.97
C SER A 96 -14.97 -12.60 2.30
N ALA A 97 -14.00 -13.43 1.96
CA ALA A 97 -12.58 -13.15 2.17
C ALA A 97 -11.92 -12.45 0.98
N ARG A 98 -12.69 -11.93 0.03
CA ARG A 98 -12.17 -11.34 -1.20
C ARG A 98 -11.36 -10.09 -0.97
N ARG A 99 -10.26 -10.00 -1.72
CA ARG A 99 -9.52 -8.76 -1.86
C ARG A 99 -10.22 -7.83 -2.84
N SER A 100 -10.10 -6.54 -2.62
CA SER A 100 -10.73 -5.53 -3.45
C SER A 100 -9.80 -5.06 -4.57
N VAL A 101 -10.38 -4.40 -5.57
CA VAL A 101 -9.62 -3.79 -6.68
C VAL A 101 -8.47 -2.90 -6.19
N PRO A 102 -8.66 -2.04 -5.17
CA PRO A 102 -7.57 -1.21 -4.64
C PRO A 102 -6.33 -1.98 -4.22
N ASP A 103 -6.47 -3.14 -3.58
CA ASP A 103 -5.33 -3.95 -3.15
C ASP A 103 -4.41 -4.32 -4.32
N PHE A 104 -5.00 -4.70 -5.45
CA PHE A 104 -4.25 -5.08 -6.64
C PHE A 104 -3.57 -3.89 -7.31
N LEU A 105 -4.23 -2.73 -7.31
CA LEU A 105 -3.66 -1.50 -7.86
C LEU A 105 -2.47 -1.02 -7.02
N ILE A 106 -2.58 -1.06 -5.71
CA ILE A 106 -1.50 -0.69 -4.80
C ILE A 106 -0.30 -1.61 -5.00
N GLY A 107 -0.52 -2.92 -5.07
CA GLY A 107 0.55 -3.90 -5.28
C GLY A 107 1.25 -3.73 -6.63
N ALA A 108 0.48 -3.55 -7.70
CA ALA A 108 1.04 -3.38 -9.04
C ALA A 108 1.85 -2.08 -9.16
N HIS A 109 1.35 -0.98 -8.59
CA HIS A 109 2.07 0.28 -8.55
C HIS A 109 3.43 0.11 -7.85
N ALA A 110 3.43 -0.51 -6.68
CA ALA A 110 4.65 -0.72 -5.91
C ALA A 110 5.65 -1.63 -6.64
N LEU A 111 5.16 -2.69 -7.29
CA LEU A 111 6.01 -3.63 -8.01
C LEU A 111 6.65 -3.01 -9.26
N LEU A 112 5.86 -2.29 -10.07
CA LEU A 112 6.29 -1.82 -11.38
C LEU A 112 6.88 -0.41 -11.37
N GLN A 113 6.42 0.46 -10.48
CA GLN A 113 6.85 1.86 -10.43
C GLN A 113 7.78 2.18 -9.27
N CYS A 114 7.90 1.27 -8.30
CA CYS A 114 8.72 1.46 -7.11
C CYS A 114 9.66 0.26 -6.90
N ASN A 115 10.40 0.28 -5.80
CA ASN A 115 11.28 -0.81 -5.41
C ASN A 115 10.69 -1.66 -4.27
N GLY A 116 9.58 -1.22 -3.70
CA GLY A 116 8.97 -1.93 -2.60
C GLY A 116 7.71 -1.26 -2.07
N LEU A 117 7.13 -1.89 -1.06
CA LEU A 117 5.89 -1.47 -0.42
C LEU A 117 6.00 -1.60 1.09
N ILE A 118 5.64 -0.54 1.82
CA ILE A 118 5.50 -0.60 3.27
C ILE A 118 4.03 -0.93 3.55
N THR A 119 3.75 -2.06 4.18
CA THR A 119 2.39 -2.54 4.43
C THR A 119 2.35 -3.43 5.66
N ARG A 120 1.19 -3.52 6.31
CA ARG A 120 0.94 -4.51 7.36
C ARG A 120 0.47 -5.86 6.80
N ASP A 121 0.09 -5.92 5.53
CA ASP A 121 -0.50 -7.10 4.89
C ASP A 121 0.53 -7.85 4.05
N GLU A 122 1.53 -8.39 4.72
CA GLU A 122 2.67 -9.06 4.09
C GLU A 122 2.27 -10.25 3.21
N GLY A 123 1.37 -11.11 3.72
CA GLY A 123 1.04 -12.37 3.05
C GLY A 123 0.42 -12.18 1.67
N PHE A 124 -0.56 -11.31 1.57
CA PHE A 124 -1.25 -11.05 0.29
C PHE A 124 -0.27 -10.50 -0.76
N PHE A 125 0.50 -9.49 -0.41
CA PHE A 125 1.40 -8.85 -1.38
C PHE A 125 2.54 -9.75 -1.81
N ARG A 126 3.06 -10.59 -0.94
CA ARG A 126 4.07 -11.57 -1.31
C ARG A 126 3.52 -12.65 -2.22
N ASP A 127 2.30 -13.11 -1.98
CA ASP A 127 1.68 -14.18 -2.77
C ASP A 127 1.35 -13.75 -4.19
N TYR A 128 0.83 -12.54 -4.36
CA TYR A 128 0.34 -12.06 -5.67
C TYR A 128 1.31 -11.16 -6.41
N PHE A 129 2.32 -10.63 -5.75
CA PHE A 129 3.30 -9.73 -6.35
C PHE A 129 4.71 -10.24 -6.09
N LYS A 130 5.04 -11.36 -6.72
CA LYS A 130 6.36 -11.98 -6.60
C LYS A 130 7.44 -11.02 -7.08
N GLY A 131 8.50 -10.90 -6.31
CA GLY A 131 9.57 -9.96 -6.57
C GLY A 131 9.39 -8.61 -5.89
N LEU A 132 8.20 -8.33 -5.35
CA LEU A 132 7.96 -7.12 -4.59
C LEU A 132 8.64 -7.21 -3.22
N ARG A 133 9.44 -6.20 -2.91
CA ARG A 133 10.03 -6.07 -1.58
C ARG A 133 8.97 -5.52 -0.63
N VAL A 134 8.63 -6.27 0.40
CA VAL A 134 7.64 -5.88 1.39
C VAL A 134 8.33 -5.53 2.70
N VAL A 135 8.03 -4.34 3.22
CA VAL A 135 8.52 -3.86 4.51
C VAL A 135 7.34 -3.75 5.46
N VAL A 136 7.41 -4.45 6.58
CA VAL A 136 6.34 -4.45 7.59
C VAL A 136 6.77 -3.61 8.78
N PRO A 137 6.02 -2.55 9.13
CA PRO A 137 6.30 -1.78 10.35
C PRO A 137 6.15 -2.70 11.56
N ARG A 138 7.12 -2.63 12.48
CA ARG A 138 7.12 -3.47 13.66
C ARG A 138 7.03 -2.63 14.91
N THR A 139 6.12 -3.01 15.80
CA THR A 139 6.04 -2.37 17.11
C THR A 139 7.26 -2.79 17.95
N ALA A 140 7.84 -1.84 18.67
CA ALA A 140 8.92 -2.11 19.60
C ALA A 140 8.34 -2.76 20.86
N HIS A 141 9.02 -3.77 21.35
CA HIS A 141 8.67 -4.41 22.63
C HIS A 141 9.82 -4.38 23.57
#